data_64b30c144a877aa14f2abdefbe9e8e35
#
_entry.id   64b30c144a877aa14f2abdefbe9e8e35
#
_cell.length_a   1.000
_cell.length_b   1.000
_cell.length_c   1.000
_cell.angle_alpha   90.00
_cell.angle_beta   90.00
_cell.angle_gamma   90.00
#
_symmetry.space_group_name_H-M   'P 1'
#
loop_
_entity.id
_entity.type
_entity.pdbx_description
1 polymer ?
#
loop_
_entity_poly.entity_id
_entity_poly.type
_entity_poly.pdbx_seq_one_letter_code
_entity_poly.pdbx_strand_id
1 'polypeptide(L)'
;PVNKKIYVREKYIFSFIMTACGWCIGMICAGIMVLINPEEVFDLEMLAMELITFFVFQAIAGIMIAIRIRFEGEKGRIVLPIAILIIFAICYTIRSFVKTNLGLKESILHMIGGIGDFEIGIALIVLSLLIWFASYKYSMSAMKKKEF
;
A
#
# COMPACT_ATOMS: atom_id res chain seq x y z
N PRO A 1 11.31 1.49 -31.09
CA PRO A 1 11.78 0.92 -29.83
C PRO A 1 11.28 1.78 -28.68
N VAL A 2 10.38 1.21 -27.85
CA VAL A 2 9.85 1.92 -26.69
C VAL A 2 10.99 2.10 -25.68
N ASN A 3 11.21 3.34 -25.27
CA ASN A 3 12.25 3.61 -24.27
C ASN A 3 11.85 2.94 -22.94
N LYS A 4 12.64 1.95 -22.51
CA LYS A 4 12.41 1.14 -21.30
C LYS A 4 12.13 1.98 -20.04
N LYS A 5 12.78 3.15 -19.94
CA LYS A 5 12.56 4.08 -18.81
C LYS A 5 11.18 4.73 -18.87
N ILE A 6 10.72 5.11 -20.06
CA ILE A 6 9.41 5.73 -20.25
C ILE A 6 8.31 4.73 -19.91
N TYR A 7 8.43 3.48 -20.36
CA TYR A 7 7.47 2.42 -20.06
C TYR A 7 7.26 2.19 -18.54
N VAL A 8 8.35 2.08 -17.78
CA VAL A 8 8.26 1.91 -16.32
C VAL A 8 7.60 3.14 -15.68
N ARG A 9 8.04 4.34 -16.08
CA ARG A 9 7.49 5.60 -15.55
C ARG A 9 6.00 5.74 -15.81
N GLU A 10 5.53 5.43 -17.01
CA GLU A 10 4.11 5.46 -17.37
C GLU A 10 3.27 4.53 -16.49
N LYS A 11 3.75 3.31 -16.21
CA LYS A 11 3.04 2.36 -15.34
C LYS A 11 2.87 2.89 -13.91
N TYR A 12 3.91 3.52 -13.35
CA TYR A 12 3.86 4.09 -12.02
C TYR A 12 2.99 5.36 -11.96
N ILE A 13 3.05 6.22 -12.96
CA ILE A 13 2.19 7.41 -13.07
C ILE A 13 0.73 6.97 -13.22
N PHE A 14 0.44 6.02 -14.10
CA PHE A 14 -0.91 5.50 -14.28
C PHE A 14 -1.47 4.89 -12.99
N SER A 15 -0.67 4.09 -12.28
CA SER A 15 -1.05 3.54 -10.98
C SER A 15 -1.37 4.64 -9.97
N PHE A 16 -0.54 5.68 -9.91
CA PHE A 16 -0.77 6.82 -9.03
C PHE A 16 -2.10 7.53 -9.33
N ILE A 17 -2.38 7.80 -10.60
CA ILE A 17 -3.64 8.42 -11.03
C ILE A 17 -4.83 7.54 -10.65
N MET A 18 -4.76 6.23 -10.91
CA MET A 18 -5.85 5.31 -10.59
C MET A 18 -6.11 5.22 -9.09
N THR A 19 -5.06 5.19 -8.28
CA THR A 19 -5.19 5.18 -6.81
C THR A 19 -5.76 6.52 -6.32
N ALA A 20 -5.34 7.64 -6.90
CA ALA A 20 -5.88 8.97 -6.55
C ALA A 20 -7.37 9.09 -6.93
N CYS A 21 -7.77 8.60 -8.11
CA CYS A 21 -9.17 8.56 -8.49
C CYS A 21 -10.01 7.69 -7.53
N GLY A 22 -9.50 6.50 -7.17
CA GLY A 22 -10.16 5.62 -6.20
C GLY A 22 -10.30 6.30 -4.82
N TRP A 23 -9.27 6.99 -4.37
CA TRP A 23 -9.30 7.75 -3.13
C TRP A 23 -10.33 8.89 -3.18
N CYS A 24 -10.39 9.67 -4.26
CA CYS A 24 -11.41 10.71 -4.43
C CYS A 24 -12.84 10.14 -4.37
N ILE A 25 -13.08 8.98 -5.00
CA ILE A 25 -14.37 8.30 -4.93
C ILE A 25 -14.67 7.87 -3.49
N GLY A 26 -13.69 7.30 -2.78
CA GLY A 26 -13.81 6.94 -1.36
C GLY A 26 -14.20 8.13 -0.48
N MET A 27 -13.54 9.28 -0.67
CA MET A 27 -13.85 10.53 0.03
C MET A 27 -15.27 11.03 -0.25
N ILE A 28 -15.74 10.93 -1.50
CA ILE A 28 -17.12 11.29 -1.86
C ILE A 28 -18.11 10.36 -1.15
N CYS A 29 -17.85 9.06 -1.16
CA CYS A 29 -18.70 8.08 -0.47
C CYS A 29 -18.72 8.32 1.04
N ALA A 30 -17.59 8.61 1.65
CA ALA A 30 -17.49 8.95 3.07
C ALA A 30 -18.29 10.21 3.40
N GLY A 31 -18.19 11.27 2.58
CA GLY A 31 -18.97 12.49 2.73
C GLY A 31 -20.48 12.24 2.63
N ILE A 32 -20.92 11.37 1.71
CA ILE A 32 -22.33 10.98 1.60
C ILE A 32 -22.81 10.22 2.86
N MET A 33 -21.98 9.33 3.40
CA MET A 33 -22.31 8.58 4.64
C MET A 33 -22.51 9.51 5.84
N VAL A 34 -21.64 10.52 6.00
CA VAL A 34 -21.79 11.54 7.04
C VAL A 34 -23.09 12.36 6.86
N LEU A 35 -23.50 12.63 5.62
CA LEU A 35 -24.76 13.34 5.36
C LEU A 35 -26.00 12.49 5.70
N ILE A 36 -25.90 11.17 5.56
CA ILE A 36 -27.00 10.24 5.88
C ILE A 36 -27.07 9.95 7.39
N ASN A 37 -25.91 9.87 8.04
CA ASN A 37 -25.77 9.58 9.48
C ASN A 37 -25.26 10.83 10.22
N PRO A 38 -26.13 11.69 10.74
CA PRO A 38 -25.70 12.94 11.40
C PRO A 38 -24.90 12.72 12.71
N GLU A 39 -24.84 11.49 13.21
CA GLU A 39 -24.02 11.13 14.37
C GLU A 39 -22.53 10.96 14.02
N GLU A 40 -22.20 10.74 12.73
CA GLU A 40 -20.83 10.68 12.24
C GLU A 40 -20.35 12.07 11.85
N VAL A 41 -19.27 12.52 12.47
CA VAL A 41 -18.66 13.81 12.15
C VAL A 41 -17.48 13.56 11.22
N PHE A 42 -17.38 14.37 10.15
CA PHE A 42 -16.20 14.39 9.31
C PHE A 42 -15.05 15.04 10.07
N ASP A 43 -14.28 14.20 10.78
CA ASP A 43 -13.21 14.65 11.66
C ASP A 43 -11.83 14.57 10.98
N LEU A 44 -10.86 15.29 11.52
CA LEU A 44 -9.47 15.30 11.07
C LEU A 44 -8.85 13.90 11.15
N GLU A 45 -9.26 13.09 12.11
CA GLU A 45 -8.83 11.70 12.26
C GLU A 45 -9.26 10.85 11.08
N MET A 46 -10.48 11.01 10.60
CA MET A 46 -10.99 10.30 9.42
C MET A 46 -10.18 10.68 8.17
N LEU A 47 -9.88 11.95 7.97
CA LEU A 47 -9.03 12.44 6.90
C LEU A 47 -7.61 11.85 6.96
N ALA A 48 -7.03 11.79 8.16
CA ALA A 48 -5.71 11.22 8.38
C ALA A 48 -5.69 9.71 8.04
N MET A 49 -6.69 8.95 8.47
CA MET A 49 -6.83 7.52 8.16
C MET A 49 -6.98 7.26 6.67
N GLU A 50 -7.78 8.06 5.98
CA GLU A 50 -7.95 7.99 4.52
C GLU A 50 -6.65 8.29 3.78
N LEU A 51 -5.88 9.28 4.25
CA LEU A 51 -4.58 9.60 3.69
C LEU A 51 -3.56 8.47 3.89
N ILE A 52 -3.49 7.88 5.08
CA ILE A 52 -2.64 6.72 5.38
C ILE A 52 -3.02 5.57 4.45
N THR A 53 -4.30 5.29 4.30
CA THR A 53 -4.83 4.24 3.44
C THR A 53 -4.40 4.45 1.99
N PHE A 54 -4.49 5.67 1.47
CA PHE A 54 -4.00 6.03 0.14
C PHE A 54 -2.54 5.64 -0.07
N PHE A 55 -1.64 6.02 0.86
CA PHE A 55 -0.22 5.71 0.73
C PHE A 55 0.09 4.23 0.87
N VAL A 56 -0.63 3.50 1.72
CA VAL A 56 -0.50 2.04 1.84
C VAL A 56 -0.91 1.35 0.54
N PHE A 57 -2.04 1.72 -0.05
CA PHE A 57 -2.46 1.18 -1.35
C PHE A 57 -1.46 1.51 -2.44
N GLN A 58 -0.88 2.70 -2.42
CA GLN A 58 0.15 3.10 -3.38
C GLN A 58 1.42 2.23 -3.26
N ALA A 59 1.85 1.91 -2.04
CA ALA A 59 2.97 1.01 -1.79
C ALA A 59 2.70 -0.40 -2.33
N ILE A 60 1.51 -0.95 -2.06
CA ILE A 60 1.08 -2.26 -2.55
C ILE A 60 1.06 -2.27 -4.08
N ALA A 61 0.47 -1.25 -4.71
CA ALA A 61 0.43 -1.11 -6.16
C ALA A 61 1.85 -1.05 -6.77
N GLY A 62 2.79 -0.36 -6.12
CA GLY A 62 4.19 -0.31 -6.52
C GLY A 62 4.85 -1.69 -6.52
N ILE A 63 4.65 -2.49 -5.47
CA ILE A 63 5.15 -3.86 -5.38
C ILE A 63 4.57 -4.72 -6.50
N MET A 64 3.25 -4.62 -6.75
CA MET A 64 2.56 -5.35 -7.80
C MET A 64 3.11 -5.05 -9.19
N ILE A 65 3.37 -3.77 -9.49
CA ILE A 65 3.98 -3.34 -10.75
C ILE A 65 5.39 -3.92 -10.88
N ALA A 66 6.19 -3.89 -9.81
CA ALA A 66 7.55 -4.43 -9.81
C ALA A 66 7.57 -5.93 -10.10
N ILE A 67 6.66 -6.69 -9.48
CA ILE A 67 6.50 -8.13 -9.73
C ILE A 67 6.08 -8.35 -11.19
N ARG A 68 5.11 -7.61 -11.70
CA ARG A 68 4.60 -7.73 -13.07
C ARG A 68 5.68 -7.42 -14.11
N ILE A 69 6.51 -6.39 -13.88
CA ILE A 69 7.62 -6.06 -14.78
C ILE A 69 8.67 -7.16 -14.79
N ARG A 70 8.97 -7.79 -13.66
CA ARG A 70 9.94 -8.88 -13.56
C ARG A 70 9.46 -10.15 -14.24
N PHE A 71 8.20 -10.53 -14.01
CA PHE A 71 7.58 -11.78 -14.47
C PHE A 71 6.61 -11.52 -15.63
N GLU A 72 7.08 -10.91 -16.71
CA GLU A 72 6.29 -10.60 -17.90
C GLU A 72 5.72 -11.86 -18.58
N GLY A 73 4.50 -11.77 -19.13
CA GLY A 73 3.82 -12.87 -19.82
C GLY A 73 2.96 -13.73 -18.90
N GLU A 74 2.80 -15.02 -19.28
CA GLU A 74 1.95 -15.97 -18.53
C GLU A 74 2.41 -16.21 -17.11
N LYS A 75 3.73 -16.20 -16.88
CA LYS A 75 4.32 -16.33 -15.53
C LYS A 75 3.87 -15.23 -14.59
N GLY A 76 3.73 -14.01 -15.07
CA GLY A 76 3.25 -12.87 -14.26
C GLY A 76 1.81 -13.03 -13.77
N ARG A 77 0.95 -13.67 -14.56
CA ARG A 77 -0.45 -13.96 -14.18
C ARG A 77 -0.56 -14.94 -13.02
N ILE A 78 0.37 -15.89 -12.92
CA ILE A 78 0.39 -16.89 -11.86
C ILE A 78 1.11 -16.39 -10.61
N VAL A 79 2.22 -15.68 -10.78
CA VAL A 79 3.04 -15.17 -9.67
C VAL A 79 2.31 -14.11 -8.85
N LEU A 80 1.48 -13.28 -9.49
CA LEU A 80 0.78 -12.18 -8.83
C LEU A 80 -0.24 -12.66 -7.77
N PRO A 81 -1.19 -13.58 -8.07
CA PRO A 81 -2.09 -14.12 -7.04
C PRO A 81 -1.36 -14.90 -5.95
N ILE A 82 -0.27 -15.63 -6.30
CA ILE A 82 0.56 -16.31 -5.31
C ILE A 82 1.22 -15.32 -4.36
N ALA A 83 1.78 -14.22 -4.86
CA ALA A 83 2.36 -13.18 -4.04
C ALA A 83 1.34 -12.54 -3.08
N ILE A 84 0.12 -12.29 -3.56
CA ILE A 84 -0.99 -11.79 -2.73
C ILE A 84 -1.32 -12.80 -1.62
N LEU A 85 -1.47 -14.08 -1.96
CA LEU A 85 -1.76 -15.14 -0.98
C LEU A 85 -0.66 -15.24 0.09
N ILE A 86 0.61 -15.13 -0.30
CA ILE A 86 1.73 -15.13 0.63
C ILE A 86 1.66 -13.94 1.58
N ILE A 87 1.37 -12.73 1.08
CA ILE A 87 1.22 -11.54 1.90
C ILE A 87 0.06 -11.72 2.91
N PHE A 88 -1.09 -12.21 2.46
CA PHE A 88 -2.22 -12.50 3.35
C PHE A 88 -1.88 -13.57 4.39
N ALA A 89 -1.18 -14.64 3.99
CA ALA A 89 -0.76 -15.70 4.92
C ALA A 89 0.20 -15.16 5.99
N ILE A 90 1.16 -14.30 5.61
CA ILE A 90 2.08 -13.65 6.54
C ILE A 90 1.31 -12.74 7.51
N CYS A 91 0.43 -11.87 7.01
CA CYS A 91 -0.38 -10.99 7.84
C CYS A 91 -1.28 -11.78 8.82
N TYR A 92 -1.89 -12.87 8.34
CA TYR A 92 -2.71 -13.74 9.18
C TYR A 92 -1.89 -14.43 10.27
N THR A 93 -0.71 -14.94 9.91
CA THR A 93 0.20 -15.59 10.86
C THR A 93 0.69 -14.62 11.93
N ILE A 94 1.09 -13.41 11.55
CA ILE A 94 1.51 -12.35 12.50
C ILE A 94 0.35 -12.01 13.44
N ARG A 95 -0.86 -11.78 12.89
CA ARG A 95 -2.04 -11.49 13.71
C ARG A 95 -2.38 -12.62 14.69
N SER A 96 -2.32 -13.87 14.22
CA SER A 96 -2.56 -15.06 15.07
C SER A 96 -1.52 -15.17 16.16
N PHE A 97 -0.25 -14.98 15.83
CA PHE A 97 0.87 -15.05 16.77
C PHE A 97 0.78 -13.98 17.87
N VAL A 98 0.48 -12.73 17.49
CA VAL A 98 0.27 -11.62 18.44
C VAL A 98 -0.95 -11.87 19.33
N LYS A 99 -2.03 -12.45 18.77
CA LYS A 99 -3.24 -12.77 19.54
C LYS A 99 -2.99 -13.89 20.57
N THR A 100 -2.14 -14.87 20.23
CA THR A 100 -1.88 -16.04 21.10
C THR A 100 -0.88 -15.70 22.20
N ASN A 101 0.04 -14.74 21.98
CA ASN A 101 1.05 -14.32 22.94
C ASN A 101 0.63 -13.03 23.66
N LEU A 102 -0.09 -13.17 24.77
CA LEU A 102 -0.59 -12.04 25.58
C LEU A 102 0.53 -11.10 26.03
N GLY A 103 1.69 -11.62 26.42
CA GLY A 103 2.86 -10.81 26.82
C GLY A 103 3.45 -9.98 25.67
N LEU A 104 3.47 -10.50 24.45
CA LEU A 104 3.87 -9.73 23.24
C LEU A 104 2.85 -8.66 22.91
N LYS A 105 1.55 -8.96 23.07
CA LYS A 105 0.49 -7.99 22.87
C LYS A 105 0.61 -6.80 23.83
N GLU A 106 0.86 -7.07 25.11
CA GLU A 106 1.05 -6.02 26.11
C GLU A 106 2.34 -5.21 25.86
N SER A 107 3.44 -5.86 25.48
CA SER A 107 4.69 -5.17 25.13
C SER A 107 4.54 -4.29 23.89
N ILE A 108 3.85 -4.76 22.87
CA ILE A 108 3.55 -3.98 21.64
C ILE A 108 2.61 -2.82 21.98
N LEU A 109 1.55 -3.05 22.75
CA LEU A 109 0.64 -2.00 23.22
C LEU A 109 1.35 -0.95 24.08
N HIS A 110 2.31 -1.36 24.94
CA HIS A 110 3.09 -0.45 25.75
C HIS A 110 4.09 0.37 24.92
N MET A 111 4.69 -0.24 23.88
CA MET A 111 5.56 0.48 22.93
C MET A 111 4.77 1.46 22.06
N ILE A 112 3.58 1.06 21.58
CA ILE A 112 2.74 1.89 20.74
C ILE A 112 1.98 2.93 21.58
N GLY A 113 1.56 2.60 22.79
CA GLY A 113 0.82 3.51 23.68
C GLY A 113 1.65 4.70 24.18
N GLY A 114 2.99 4.67 24.01
CA GLY A 114 3.86 5.82 24.23
C GLY A 114 4.09 6.71 23.00
N ILE A 115 3.65 6.24 21.82
CA ILE A 115 3.75 6.94 20.54
C ILE A 115 2.34 7.43 20.18
N GLY A 116 2.19 8.73 19.90
CA GLY A 116 0.89 9.27 19.50
C GLY A 116 0.40 8.67 18.19
N ASP A 117 -0.91 8.53 18.02
CA ASP A 117 -1.53 7.99 16.80
C ASP A 117 -1.08 8.76 15.54
N PHE A 118 -0.82 10.04 15.68
CA PHE A 118 -0.29 10.90 14.62
C PHE A 118 1.14 10.52 14.20
N GLU A 119 2.00 10.16 15.14
CA GLU A 119 3.38 9.75 14.86
C GLU A 119 3.41 8.40 14.13
N ILE A 120 2.54 7.47 14.53
CA ILE A 120 2.36 6.18 13.85
C ILE A 120 1.89 6.41 12.41
N GLY A 121 0.93 7.31 12.21
CA GLY A 121 0.43 7.67 10.88
C GLY A 121 1.54 8.20 9.97
N ILE A 122 2.36 9.12 10.46
CA ILE A 122 3.51 9.67 9.72
C ILE A 122 4.51 8.56 9.38
N ALA A 123 4.84 7.69 10.34
CA ALA A 123 5.77 6.59 10.12
C ALA A 123 5.27 5.64 9.01
N LEU A 124 3.97 5.32 8.98
CA LEU A 124 3.35 4.50 7.95
C LEU A 124 3.41 5.17 6.56
N ILE A 125 3.16 6.47 6.49
CA ILE A 125 3.27 7.23 5.23
C ILE A 125 4.71 7.20 4.72
N VAL A 126 5.69 7.49 5.57
CA VAL A 126 7.11 7.48 5.21
C VAL A 126 7.54 6.09 4.74
N LEU A 127 7.17 5.04 5.46
CA LEU A 127 7.47 3.65 5.09
C LEU A 127 6.84 3.30 3.74
N SER A 128 5.59 3.67 3.50
CA SER A 128 4.89 3.44 2.25
C SER A 128 5.57 4.13 1.06
N LEU A 129 6.01 5.37 1.24
CA LEU A 129 6.76 6.11 0.22
C LEU A 129 8.11 5.45 -0.07
N LEU A 130 8.83 4.98 0.95
CA LEU A 130 10.09 4.26 0.78
C LEU A 130 9.90 2.96 0.00
N ILE A 131 8.87 2.18 0.31
CA ILE A 131 8.52 0.95 -0.40
C ILE A 131 8.19 1.25 -1.86
N TRP A 132 7.37 2.28 -2.11
CA TRP A 132 7.00 2.68 -3.47
C TRP A 132 8.22 3.10 -4.29
N PHE A 133 9.11 3.90 -3.72
CA PHE A 133 10.34 4.35 -4.37
C PHE A 133 11.33 3.21 -4.60
N ALA A 134 11.48 2.29 -3.64
CA ALA A 134 12.30 1.09 -3.78
C ALA A 134 11.78 0.19 -4.91
N SER A 135 10.46 -0.01 -4.98
CA SER A 135 9.78 -0.75 -6.05
C SER A 135 10.02 -0.12 -7.41
N TYR A 136 9.97 1.21 -7.51
CA TYR A 136 10.27 1.93 -8.74
C TYR A 136 11.73 1.71 -9.20
N LYS A 137 12.71 1.87 -8.30
CA LYS A 137 14.12 1.61 -8.61
C LYS A 137 14.37 0.16 -9.03
N TYR A 138 13.72 -0.78 -8.32
CA TYR A 138 13.81 -2.20 -8.66
C TYR A 138 13.26 -2.49 -10.05
N SER A 139 12.09 -1.95 -10.40
CA SER A 139 11.45 -2.07 -11.71
C SER A 139 12.35 -1.53 -12.82
N MET A 140 12.98 -0.37 -12.60
CA MET A 140 13.95 0.22 -13.52
C MET A 140 15.17 -0.68 -13.72
N SER A 141 15.70 -1.27 -12.66
CA SER A 141 16.83 -2.20 -12.71
C SER A 141 16.46 -3.50 -13.45
N ALA A 142 15.29 -4.07 -13.14
CA ALA A 142 14.79 -5.28 -13.80
C ALA A 142 14.61 -5.07 -15.31
N MET A 143 14.10 -3.90 -15.72
CA MET A 143 13.88 -3.58 -17.12
C MET A 143 15.17 -3.34 -17.91
N LYS A 144 16.23 -2.85 -17.25
CA LYS A 144 17.55 -2.69 -17.88
C LYS A 144 18.19 -4.04 -18.27
N LYS A 145 17.95 -5.09 -17.46
CA LYS A 145 18.50 -6.43 -17.67
C LYS A 145 17.75 -7.24 -18.74
N LYS A 146 16.58 -6.79 -19.17
CA LYS A 146 15.83 -7.42 -20.26
C LYS A 146 16.40 -6.93 -21.59
N GLU A 147 17.00 -7.82 -22.33
CA GLU A 147 17.31 -7.63 -23.76
C GLU A 147 16.04 -7.92 -24.57
N PHE A 148 15.64 -6.96 -25.39
CA PHE A 148 14.61 -7.11 -26.41
C PHE A 148 15.27 -7.13 -27.78
#